data_57911fb09aeffe18ea528cba550d7aad
#
_entry.id   57911fb09aeffe18ea528cba550d7aad
#
_cell.length_a   1.000
_cell.length_b   1.000
_cell.length_c   1.000
_cell.angle_alpha   90.00
_cell.angle_beta   90.00
_cell.angle_gamma   90.00
#
_symmetry.space_group_name_H-M   'P 1'
#
loop_
_entity.id
_entity.type
_entity.pdbx_description
1 polymer ?
#
loop_
_entity_poly.entity_id
_entity_poly.type
_entity_poly.pdbx_seq_one_letter_code
_entity_poly.pdbx_strand_id
1 'polypeptide(L)'
;MTDRTHSERIIFHDAIETMEVDFSSMTFADIAQVDAVYDEIERQLTATGQRWFFLVLYTDCVIAPEAWDRFAARGKSANVNHGRGSVRVDAKAETREAIRERAGKESFRSNIYDTRDQALLALGEMRKRQRDLAKGADEVFLRVDNVSLRFGGVKAITDISFEIKRGEISAIIGPNGAGKSSMLNVINGVYHPQEGTITYLGEVRQQMSPRAAACQGIARTFQNIALFKGMSVLDNIMTGRNLKMKANLLQQALWFGPAQREELAHRAKVEEIIDFLEIQHIRKTPVGRLPYGLQKRVDLARALAMEPELLLLDEPMAGMNVEEKQDMCRFILDLNDQFGTTVLLIEHDMGVVMDLSNFVVVLDYGKKIAEGTPDEVRADPNVISAYLGASH
;
A
#
# COMPACT_ATOMS: atom_id res chain seq x y z
N MET A 1 -2.24 -43.46 -10.28
CA MET A 1 -1.88 -42.05 -10.48
C MET A 1 -0.39 -41.94 -10.18
N THR A 2 0.43 -41.65 -11.16
CA THR A 2 1.90 -41.47 -10.98
C THR A 2 2.15 -40.33 -10.02
N ASP A 3 2.83 -40.65 -8.92
CA ASP A 3 3.22 -39.70 -7.90
C ASP A 3 4.24 -38.69 -8.55
N ARG A 4 3.78 -37.48 -8.85
CA ARG A 4 4.65 -36.45 -9.43
C ARG A 4 5.67 -36.03 -8.38
N THR A 5 6.92 -35.91 -8.78
CA THR A 5 7.97 -35.36 -7.91
C THR A 5 7.70 -33.89 -7.59
N HIS A 6 8.27 -33.35 -6.51
CA HIS A 6 8.11 -31.94 -6.15
C HIS A 6 8.54 -31.01 -7.30
N SER A 7 9.58 -31.37 -8.03
CA SER A 7 10.09 -30.60 -9.18
C SER A 7 9.11 -30.56 -10.35
N GLU A 8 8.37 -31.65 -10.63
CA GLU A 8 7.37 -31.71 -11.71
C GLU A 8 6.09 -30.92 -11.42
N ARG A 9 5.92 -30.45 -10.19
CA ARG A 9 4.80 -29.63 -9.75
C ARG A 9 5.07 -28.12 -9.86
N ILE A 10 6.27 -27.74 -10.26
CA ILE A 10 6.71 -26.35 -10.43
C ILE A 10 6.96 -26.13 -11.91
N ILE A 11 6.20 -25.22 -12.52
CA ILE A 11 6.27 -24.93 -13.96
C ILE A 11 6.50 -23.43 -14.14
N PHE A 12 7.56 -23.09 -14.88
CA PHE A 12 7.83 -21.72 -15.27
C PHE A 12 7.26 -21.41 -16.65
N HIS A 13 6.41 -20.40 -16.72
CA HIS A 13 5.81 -19.89 -17.94
C HIS A 13 6.50 -18.56 -18.31
N ASP A 14 7.66 -18.62 -18.95
CA ASP A 14 8.52 -17.45 -19.26
C ASP A 14 7.76 -16.36 -20.03
N ALA A 15 6.97 -16.74 -21.04
CA ALA A 15 6.21 -15.80 -21.87
C ALA A 15 5.23 -14.91 -21.07
N ILE A 16 4.83 -15.37 -19.89
CA ILE A 16 3.90 -14.67 -19.01
C ILE A 16 4.50 -14.41 -17.62
N GLU A 17 5.83 -14.54 -17.47
CA GLU A 17 6.55 -14.27 -16.20
C GLU A 17 5.89 -14.90 -14.97
N THR A 18 5.32 -16.11 -15.12
CA THR A 18 4.54 -16.77 -14.08
C THR A 18 5.13 -18.12 -13.71
N MET A 19 5.34 -18.35 -12.43
CA MET A 19 5.61 -19.67 -11.88
C MET A 19 4.30 -20.28 -11.37
N GLU A 20 3.94 -21.42 -11.90
CA GLU A 20 2.79 -22.22 -11.45
C GLU A 20 3.27 -23.29 -10.48
N VAL A 21 2.64 -23.38 -9.31
CA VAL A 21 2.89 -24.43 -8.30
C VAL A 21 1.61 -25.21 -8.10
N ASP A 22 1.67 -26.51 -8.36
CA ASP A 22 0.52 -27.42 -8.27
C ASP A 22 0.57 -28.26 -7.00
N PHE A 23 -0.12 -27.80 -5.95
CA PHE A 23 -0.35 -28.56 -4.71
C PHE A 23 -1.59 -29.46 -4.78
N SER A 24 -2.22 -29.58 -5.94
CA SER A 24 -3.44 -30.39 -6.08
C SER A 24 -3.23 -31.83 -5.64
N SER A 25 -4.17 -32.32 -4.83
CA SER A 25 -4.17 -33.67 -4.24
C SER A 25 -2.95 -34.00 -3.36
N MET A 26 -2.23 -32.97 -2.89
CA MET A 26 -1.18 -33.15 -1.90
C MET A 26 -1.72 -33.15 -0.47
N THR A 27 -1.05 -33.87 0.41
CA THR A 27 -1.31 -33.84 1.84
C THR A 27 -0.04 -33.42 2.56
N PHE A 28 -0.10 -32.31 3.29
CA PHE A 28 0.95 -31.84 4.18
C PHE A 28 0.60 -32.29 5.61
N ALA A 29 1.09 -33.46 5.99
CA ALA A 29 0.79 -34.06 7.29
C ALA A 29 1.65 -33.46 8.42
N ASP A 30 2.84 -32.96 8.10
CA ASP A 30 3.79 -32.42 9.07
C ASP A 30 4.67 -31.29 8.50
N ILE A 31 5.45 -30.68 9.37
CA ILE A 31 6.37 -29.56 9.03
C ILE A 31 7.46 -30.00 8.04
N ALA A 32 7.96 -31.23 8.14
CA ALA A 32 9.04 -31.71 7.29
C ALA A 32 8.62 -31.82 5.82
N GLN A 33 7.37 -32.21 5.56
CA GLN A 33 6.81 -32.26 4.22
C GLN A 33 6.63 -30.85 3.64
N VAL A 34 6.24 -29.88 4.46
CA VAL A 34 6.16 -28.48 4.06
C VAL A 34 7.55 -27.97 3.65
N ASP A 35 8.55 -28.17 4.52
CA ASP A 35 9.91 -27.70 4.26
C ASP A 35 10.49 -28.34 2.99
N ALA A 36 10.32 -29.64 2.78
CA ALA A 36 10.85 -30.33 1.62
C ALA A 36 10.31 -29.75 0.29
N VAL A 37 9.04 -29.38 0.23
CA VAL A 37 8.42 -28.79 -0.97
C VAL A 37 8.88 -27.35 -1.16
N TYR A 38 8.90 -26.54 -0.10
CA TYR A 38 9.31 -25.14 -0.20
C TYR A 38 10.82 -24.99 -0.43
N ASP A 39 11.67 -25.88 0.07
CA ASP A 39 13.09 -25.90 -0.26
C ASP A 39 13.32 -26.12 -1.76
N GLU A 40 12.53 -27.00 -2.39
CA GLU A 40 12.58 -27.18 -3.84
C GLU A 40 12.09 -25.96 -4.60
N ILE A 41 11.00 -25.32 -4.15
CA ILE A 41 10.49 -24.08 -4.73
C ILE A 41 11.56 -22.97 -4.65
N GLU A 42 12.13 -22.73 -3.48
CA GLU A 42 13.15 -21.71 -3.28
C GLU A 42 14.44 -22.00 -4.06
N ARG A 43 14.84 -23.26 -4.15
CA ARG A 43 15.98 -23.69 -4.96
C ARG A 43 15.79 -23.33 -6.44
N GLN A 44 14.61 -23.64 -7.01
CA GLN A 44 14.32 -23.33 -8.40
C GLN A 44 14.18 -21.83 -8.64
N LEU A 45 13.49 -21.09 -7.76
CA LEU A 45 13.35 -19.64 -7.85
C LEU A 45 14.72 -18.93 -7.81
N THR A 46 15.59 -19.33 -6.89
CA THR A 46 16.94 -18.77 -6.76
C THR A 46 17.77 -19.02 -8.03
N ALA A 47 17.61 -20.20 -8.66
CA ALA A 47 18.32 -20.52 -9.90
C ALA A 47 17.91 -19.64 -11.07
N THR A 48 16.70 -19.07 -11.08
CA THR A 48 16.25 -18.18 -12.17
C THR A 48 16.85 -16.76 -12.08
N GLY A 49 17.27 -16.31 -10.91
CA GLY A 49 17.80 -14.98 -10.67
C GLY A 49 16.82 -13.82 -10.89
N GLN A 50 15.51 -14.11 -11.04
CA GLN A 50 14.47 -13.09 -11.27
C GLN A 50 13.26 -13.30 -10.39
N ARG A 51 12.38 -12.29 -10.28
CA ARG A 51 11.12 -12.36 -9.55
C ARG A 51 9.98 -12.78 -10.48
N TRP A 52 9.04 -13.56 -9.94
CA TRP A 52 7.95 -14.19 -10.69
C TRP A 52 6.58 -13.83 -10.12
N PHE A 53 5.56 -13.84 -10.97
CA PHE A 53 4.17 -13.96 -10.50
C PHE A 53 3.88 -15.41 -10.12
N PHE A 54 3.16 -15.63 -9.04
CA PHE A 54 2.84 -16.97 -8.57
C PHE A 54 1.38 -17.33 -8.85
N LEU A 55 1.17 -18.46 -9.50
CA LEU A 55 -0.12 -19.14 -9.63
C LEU A 55 -0.07 -20.42 -8.82
N VAL A 56 -0.84 -20.52 -7.73
CA VAL A 56 -0.80 -21.67 -6.82
C VAL A 56 -2.13 -22.40 -6.86
N LEU A 57 -2.09 -23.70 -7.17
CA LEU A 57 -3.27 -24.56 -7.29
C LEU A 57 -3.42 -25.43 -6.03
N TYR A 58 -4.59 -25.39 -5.38
CA TYR A 58 -4.88 -26.10 -4.13
C TYR A 58 -5.99 -27.15 -4.27
N THR A 59 -6.40 -27.52 -5.47
CA THR A 59 -7.51 -28.47 -5.68
C THR A 59 -7.26 -29.77 -4.92
N ASP A 60 -8.15 -30.11 -3.96
CA ASP A 60 -8.01 -31.27 -3.09
C ASP A 60 -6.72 -31.33 -2.25
N CYS A 61 -6.08 -30.19 -1.99
CA CYS A 61 -4.94 -30.09 -1.09
C CYS A 61 -5.42 -30.18 0.36
N VAL A 62 -4.72 -30.95 1.19
CA VAL A 62 -4.99 -31.11 2.61
C VAL A 62 -3.77 -30.66 3.40
N ILE A 63 -3.94 -29.75 4.34
CA ILE A 63 -2.88 -29.25 5.22
C ILE A 63 -3.31 -29.55 6.66
N ALA A 64 -2.54 -30.38 7.36
CA ALA A 64 -2.80 -30.72 8.75
C ALA A 64 -2.68 -29.47 9.65
N PRO A 65 -3.46 -29.36 10.75
CA PRO A 65 -3.43 -28.21 11.63
C PRO A 65 -2.03 -27.82 12.12
N GLU A 66 -1.20 -28.81 12.43
CA GLU A 66 0.19 -28.63 12.90
C GLU A 66 1.16 -28.16 11.83
N ALA A 67 0.85 -28.36 10.56
CA ALA A 67 1.67 -27.94 9.41
C ALA A 67 1.32 -26.53 8.91
N TRP A 68 0.16 -26.00 9.28
CA TRP A 68 -0.37 -24.75 8.72
C TRP A 68 0.51 -23.54 8.94
N ASP A 69 0.96 -23.31 10.17
CA ASP A 69 1.74 -22.10 10.51
C ASP A 69 3.06 -22.10 9.71
N ARG A 70 3.68 -23.28 9.58
CA ARG A 70 4.89 -23.42 8.78
C ARG A 70 4.63 -23.21 7.30
N PHE A 71 3.53 -23.77 6.78
CA PHE A 71 3.11 -23.61 5.39
C PHE A 71 2.89 -22.13 5.02
N ALA A 72 2.19 -21.41 5.86
CA ALA A 72 1.93 -19.98 5.66
C ALA A 72 3.23 -19.15 5.75
N ALA A 73 4.08 -19.41 6.75
CA ALA A 73 5.36 -18.72 6.90
C ALA A 73 6.28 -18.91 5.68
N ARG A 74 6.39 -20.15 5.16
CA ARG A 74 7.20 -20.43 3.96
C ARG A 74 6.61 -19.79 2.72
N GLY A 75 5.29 -19.84 2.53
CA GLY A 75 4.60 -19.17 1.43
C GLY A 75 4.77 -17.65 1.45
N LYS A 76 4.73 -17.03 2.64
CA LYS A 76 5.01 -15.61 2.84
C LYS A 76 6.46 -15.28 2.47
N SER A 77 7.43 -16.06 2.94
CA SER A 77 8.86 -15.89 2.63
C SER A 77 9.12 -15.95 1.12
N ALA A 78 8.58 -16.96 0.43
CA ALA A 78 8.73 -17.10 -1.02
C ALA A 78 8.15 -15.89 -1.78
N ASN A 79 6.97 -15.39 -1.37
CA ASN A 79 6.35 -14.21 -1.98
C ASN A 79 7.19 -12.94 -1.77
N VAL A 80 7.71 -12.70 -0.58
CA VAL A 80 8.51 -11.51 -0.26
C VAL A 80 9.83 -11.51 -1.05
N ASN A 81 10.52 -12.66 -1.06
CA ASN A 81 11.85 -12.74 -1.65
C ASN A 81 11.84 -12.86 -3.17
N HIS A 82 10.87 -13.56 -3.74
CA HIS A 82 10.86 -13.93 -5.16
C HIS A 82 9.57 -13.56 -5.91
N GLY A 83 8.53 -13.07 -5.20
CA GLY A 83 7.22 -12.76 -5.79
C GLY A 83 7.13 -11.34 -6.35
N ARG A 84 6.40 -11.18 -7.47
CA ARG A 84 5.86 -9.91 -7.97
C ARG A 84 4.36 -9.78 -7.68
N GLY A 85 3.74 -10.84 -7.21
CA GLY A 85 2.34 -10.98 -6.89
C GLY A 85 1.92 -12.43 -6.95
N SER A 86 0.86 -12.80 -6.24
CA SER A 86 0.40 -14.19 -6.19
C SER A 86 -1.12 -14.29 -6.25
N VAL A 87 -1.59 -15.33 -6.94
CA VAL A 87 -2.99 -15.75 -6.96
C VAL A 87 -3.08 -17.24 -6.64
N ARG A 88 -4.19 -17.63 -6.05
CA ARG A 88 -4.47 -18.98 -5.62
C ARG A 88 -5.76 -19.49 -6.27
N VAL A 89 -5.83 -20.78 -6.50
CA VAL A 89 -7.02 -21.42 -7.08
C VAL A 89 -7.47 -22.57 -6.18
N ASP A 90 -8.72 -22.53 -5.76
CA ASP A 90 -9.38 -23.67 -5.12
C ASP A 90 -10.87 -23.67 -5.45
N ALA A 91 -11.36 -24.78 -5.99
CA ALA A 91 -12.76 -24.95 -6.32
C ALA A 91 -13.66 -25.17 -5.09
N LYS A 92 -13.12 -25.60 -3.93
CA LYS A 92 -13.89 -25.87 -2.72
C LYS A 92 -14.13 -24.62 -1.90
N ALA A 93 -15.41 -24.30 -1.63
CA ALA A 93 -15.79 -23.14 -0.84
C ALA A 93 -15.23 -23.19 0.60
N GLU A 94 -15.24 -24.38 1.22
CA GLU A 94 -14.75 -24.60 2.59
C GLU A 94 -13.26 -24.30 2.74
N THR A 95 -12.43 -24.76 1.78
CA THR A 95 -10.99 -24.49 1.79
C THR A 95 -10.69 -23.02 1.55
N ARG A 96 -11.44 -22.38 0.62
CA ARG A 96 -11.31 -20.92 0.40
C ARG A 96 -11.63 -20.11 1.63
N GLU A 97 -12.68 -20.48 2.36
CA GLU A 97 -13.08 -19.79 3.60
C GLU A 97 -12.04 -19.98 4.71
N ALA A 98 -11.51 -21.21 4.86
CA ALA A 98 -10.43 -21.50 5.80
C ALA A 98 -9.14 -20.74 5.47
N ILE A 99 -8.76 -20.62 4.20
CA ILE A 99 -7.60 -19.85 3.75
C ILE A 99 -7.84 -18.35 3.98
N ARG A 100 -9.04 -17.82 3.69
CA ARG A 100 -9.39 -16.42 3.94
C ARG A 100 -9.37 -16.08 5.43
N GLU A 101 -9.94 -16.94 6.28
CA GLU A 101 -9.94 -16.73 7.73
C GLU A 101 -8.52 -16.71 8.30
N ARG A 102 -7.65 -17.60 7.82
CA ARG A 102 -6.26 -17.67 8.26
C ARG A 102 -5.38 -16.60 7.64
N ALA A 103 -5.62 -16.24 6.39
CA ALA A 103 -4.97 -15.10 5.76
C ALA A 103 -5.18 -13.82 6.59
N GLY A 104 -6.39 -13.64 7.13
CA GLY A 104 -6.67 -12.54 8.05
C GLY A 104 -5.94 -12.61 9.41
N LYS A 105 -5.56 -13.82 9.86
CA LYS A 105 -4.77 -14.00 11.11
C LYS A 105 -3.26 -13.81 10.89
N GLU A 106 -2.77 -14.16 9.71
CA GLU A 106 -1.32 -14.20 9.41
C GLU A 106 -0.87 -13.07 8.48
N SER A 107 -1.74 -12.08 8.26
CA SER A 107 -1.40 -10.87 7.51
C SER A 107 -0.93 -11.13 6.07
N PHE A 108 -1.61 -11.98 5.30
CA PHE A 108 -1.37 -12.12 3.86
C PHE A 108 -2.67 -12.10 3.06
N ARG A 109 -2.57 -11.72 1.78
CA ARG A 109 -3.73 -11.71 0.89
C ARG A 109 -4.11 -13.12 0.46
N SER A 110 -5.37 -13.43 0.58
CA SER A 110 -5.88 -14.71 0.08
C SER A 110 -5.80 -14.82 -1.44
N ASN A 111 -6.08 -13.72 -2.20
CA ASN A 111 -6.13 -13.68 -3.68
C ASN A 111 -6.55 -15.02 -4.29
N ILE A 112 -7.63 -15.61 -3.75
CA ILE A 112 -8.08 -16.95 -4.07
C ILE A 112 -9.32 -16.90 -4.96
N TYR A 113 -9.29 -17.65 -6.04
CA TYR A 113 -10.29 -17.69 -7.10
C TYR A 113 -10.89 -19.09 -7.25
N ASP A 114 -12.10 -19.15 -7.76
CA ASP A 114 -12.82 -20.41 -7.96
C ASP A 114 -12.24 -21.24 -9.11
N THR A 115 -11.72 -20.56 -10.14
CA THR A 115 -11.18 -21.19 -11.34
C THR A 115 -9.81 -20.64 -11.72
N ARG A 116 -9.03 -21.48 -12.42
CA ARG A 116 -7.73 -21.11 -12.96
C ARG A 116 -7.83 -19.94 -13.94
N ASP A 117 -8.90 -19.85 -14.74
CA ASP A 117 -9.10 -18.77 -15.71
C ASP A 117 -9.31 -17.42 -15.03
N GLN A 118 -10.09 -17.37 -13.94
CA GLN A 118 -10.25 -16.16 -13.13
C GLN A 118 -8.91 -15.71 -12.52
N ALA A 119 -8.14 -16.65 -12.00
CA ALA A 119 -6.82 -16.36 -11.44
C ALA A 119 -5.85 -15.83 -12.50
N LEU A 120 -5.83 -16.42 -13.70
CA LEU A 120 -5.01 -15.97 -14.83
C LEU A 120 -5.42 -14.58 -15.33
N LEU A 121 -6.71 -14.26 -15.35
CA LEU A 121 -7.19 -12.91 -15.66
C LEU A 121 -6.68 -11.90 -14.65
N ALA A 122 -6.79 -12.20 -13.35
CA ALA A 122 -6.28 -11.33 -12.29
C ALA A 122 -4.76 -11.13 -12.37
N LEU A 123 -3.99 -12.20 -12.65
CA LEU A 123 -2.54 -12.07 -12.93
C LEU A 123 -2.26 -11.23 -14.17
N GLY A 124 -3.08 -11.34 -15.21
CA GLY A 124 -2.98 -10.53 -16.42
C GLY A 124 -3.15 -9.05 -16.13
N GLU A 125 -4.11 -8.69 -15.29
CA GLU A 125 -4.32 -7.32 -14.84
C GLU A 125 -3.16 -6.81 -13.97
N MET A 126 -2.65 -7.62 -13.03
CA MET A 126 -1.47 -7.27 -12.23
C MET A 126 -0.26 -6.99 -13.13
N ARG A 127 0.03 -7.86 -14.11
CA ARG A 127 1.13 -7.68 -15.07
C ARG A 127 0.97 -6.44 -15.93
N LYS A 128 -0.24 -6.21 -16.48
CA LYS A 128 -0.53 -5.02 -17.27
C LYS A 128 -0.26 -3.77 -16.45
N ARG A 129 -0.72 -3.74 -15.22
CA ARG A 129 -0.54 -2.62 -14.30
C ARG A 129 0.95 -2.37 -14.00
N GLN A 130 1.73 -3.41 -13.69
CA GLN A 130 3.18 -3.26 -13.47
C GLN A 130 3.93 -2.78 -14.73
N ARG A 131 3.53 -3.24 -15.93
CA ARG A 131 4.12 -2.75 -17.19
C ARG A 131 3.77 -1.28 -17.47
N ASP A 132 2.54 -0.89 -17.17
CA ASP A 132 2.10 0.51 -17.32
C ASP A 132 2.83 1.43 -16.33
N LEU A 133 3.07 0.95 -15.11
CA LEU A 133 3.92 1.62 -14.12
C LEU A 133 5.38 1.74 -14.59
N ALA A 134 5.97 0.67 -15.10
CA ALA A 134 7.34 0.68 -15.58
C ALA A 134 7.54 1.64 -16.77
N LYS A 135 6.53 1.83 -17.63
CA LYS A 135 6.58 2.81 -18.73
C LYS A 135 6.51 4.26 -18.26
N GLY A 136 5.87 4.52 -17.12
CA GLY A 136 5.77 5.85 -16.52
C GLY A 136 6.81 6.13 -15.42
N ALA A 137 7.69 5.19 -15.12
CA ALA A 137 8.60 5.28 -13.98
C ALA A 137 9.59 6.47 -14.02
N ASP A 138 9.86 7.01 -15.21
CA ASP A 138 10.69 8.22 -15.37
C ASP A 138 9.86 9.51 -15.52
N GLU A 139 8.53 9.40 -15.55
CA GLU A 139 7.65 10.57 -15.65
C GLU A 139 7.60 11.33 -14.32
N VAL A 140 7.94 12.64 -14.38
CA VAL A 140 7.78 13.52 -13.22
C VAL A 140 6.29 13.67 -12.91
N PHE A 141 5.88 13.11 -11.78
CA PHE A 141 4.49 13.06 -11.34
C PHE A 141 4.07 14.28 -10.54
N LEU A 142 4.96 14.71 -9.65
CA LEU A 142 4.83 15.92 -8.85
C LEU A 142 6.14 16.70 -8.90
N ARG A 143 6.10 17.99 -9.25
CA ARG A 143 7.22 18.91 -9.18
C ARG A 143 6.88 20.09 -8.29
N VAL A 144 7.78 20.36 -7.37
CA VAL A 144 7.77 21.55 -6.50
C VAL A 144 8.91 22.43 -6.96
N ASP A 145 8.62 23.67 -7.36
CA ASP A 145 9.61 24.62 -7.90
C ASP A 145 9.66 25.89 -7.05
N ASN A 146 10.79 26.13 -6.38
CA ASN A 146 11.12 27.35 -5.62
C ASN A 146 10.01 27.79 -4.64
N VAL A 147 9.34 26.81 -4.00
CA VAL A 147 8.20 27.08 -3.11
C VAL A 147 8.65 27.72 -1.81
N SER A 148 8.02 28.88 -1.49
CA SER A 148 8.19 29.56 -0.23
C SER A 148 6.86 29.86 0.47
N LEU A 149 6.79 29.59 1.77
CA LEU A 149 5.59 29.81 2.60
C LEU A 149 5.92 30.52 3.88
N ARG A 150 5.16 31.59 4.17
CA ARG A 150 5.30 32.41 5.37
C ARG A 150 3.97 32.52 6.12
N PHE A 151 4.04 32.54 7.44
CA PHE A 151 2.93 32.85 8.33
C PHE A 151 3.28 34.09 9.13
N GLY A 152 2.69 35.24 8.76
CA GLY A 152 3.10 36.52 9.34
C GLY A 152 4.59 36.78 9.11
N GLY A 153 5.36 36.89 10.20
CA GLY A 153 6.82 37.09 10.14
C GLY A 153 7.67 35.83 10.08
N VAL A 154 7.06 34.63 10.20
CA VAL A 154 7.76 33.35 10.27
C VAL A 154 7.81 32.68 8.89
N LYS A 155 9.02 32.37 8.42
CA LYS A 155 9.24 31.58 7.19
C LYS A 155 9.18 30.11 7.55
N ALA A 156 8.09 29.44 7.13
CA ALA A 156 7.91 28.01 7.37
C ALA A 156 8.58 27.15 6.29
N ILE A 157 8.65 27.66 5.04
CA ILE A 157 9.31 27.05 3.89
C ILE A 157 10.01 28.17 3.13
N THR A 158 11.22 27.91 2.66
CA THR A 158 12.03 28.86 1.91
C THR A 158 12.70 28.15 0.74
N ASP A 159 12.29 28.52 -0.48
CA ASP A 159 12.93 28.13 -1.73
C ASP A 159 13.16 26.63 -1.87
N ILE A 160 12.10 25.83 -1.66
CA ILE A 160 12.18 24.39 -1.75
C ILE A 160 11.81 23.94 -3.16
N SER A 161 12.67 23.10 -3.76
CA SER A 161 12.45 22.46 -5.06
C SER A 161 12.80 20.99 -4.98
N PHE A 162 11.92 20.10 -5.46
CA PHE A 162 12.14 18.67 -5.63
C PHE A 162 11.13 18.07 -6.60
N GLU A 163 11.41 16.84 -7.07
CA GLU A 163 10.54 16.09 -7.96
C GLU A 163 10.22 14.72 -7.37
N ILE A 164 9.03 14.22 -7.67
CA ILE A 164 8.59 12.85 -7.35
C ILE A 164 8.15 12.20 -8.65
N LYS A 165 8.63 11.00 -8.91
CA LYS A 165 8.29 10.23 -10.10
C LYS A 165 7.00 9.42 -9.88
N ARG A 166 6.34 9.05 -10.98
CA ARG A 166 5.14 8.22 -10.95
C ARG A 166 5.44 6.84 -10.35
N GLY A 167 4.59 6.40 -9.41
CA GLY A 167 4.75 5.10 -8.76
C GLY A 167 5.91 5.00 -7.77
N GLU A 168 6.53 6.13 -7.42
CA GLU A 168 7.62 6.20 -6.44
C GLU A 168 7.08 6.31 -5.02
N ILE A 169 7.75 5.69 -4.05
CA ILE A 169 7.57 5.97 -2.63
C ILE A 169 8.65 6.96 -2.23
N SER A 170 8.27 8.21 -1.97
CA SER A 170 9.18 9.28 -1.56
C SER A 170 8.92 9.67 -0.11
N ALA A 171 9.96 10.06 0.63
CA ALA A 171 9.85 10.55 1.99
C ALA A 171 10.32 12.00 2.14
N ILE A 172 9.65 12.77 3.00
CA ILE A 172 10.16 14.05 3.51
C ILE A 172 10.54 13.84 4.97
N ILE A 173 11.81 14.02 5.29
CA ILE A 173 12.35 13.86 6.65
C ILE A 173 12.97 15.16 7.16
N GLY A 174 13.31 15.20 8.44
CA GLY A 174 13.97 16.34 9.07
C GLY A 174 13.52 16.52 10.53
N PRO A 175 14.19 17.40 11.29
CA PRO A 175 13.83 17.69 12.68
C PRO A 175 12.41 18.26 12.85
N ASN A 176 11.94 18.31 14.09
CA ASN A 176 10.67 18.98 14.40
C ASN A 176 10.75 20.47 14.05
N GLY A 177 9.71 20.97 13.40
CA GLY A 177 9.70 22.37 12.93
C GLY A 177 10.43 22.61 11.60
N ALA A 178 11.00 21.58 10.95
CA ALA A 178 11.68 21.71 9.66
C ALA A 178 10.78 22.09 8.47
N GLY A 179 9.45 22.15 8.63
CA GLY A 179 8.52 22.54 7.56
C GLY A 179 7.84 21.38 6.84
N LYS A 180 8.07 20.11 7.25
CA LYS A 180 7.54 18.90 6.59
C LYS A 180 6.03 18.93 6.40
N SER A 181 5.25 19.05 7.48
CA SER A 181 3.79 19.10 7.42
C SER A 181 3.27 20.35 6.69
N SER A 182 4.02 21.46 6.72
CA SER A 182 3.71 22.64 5.93
C SER A 182 3.83 22.36 4.43
N MET A 183 4.84 21.61 4.00
CA MET A 183 4.99 21.17 2.60
C MET A 183 3.84 20.25 2.17
N LEU A 184 3.44 19.25 2.99
CA LEU A 184 2.25 18.45 2.70
C LEU A 184 0.98 19.29 2.59
N ASN A 185 0.83 20.30 3.47
CA ASN A 185 -0.30 21.22 3.41
C ASN A 185 -0.32 22.06 2.13
N VAL A 186 0.85 22.44 1.60
CA VAL A 186 0.97 23.14 0.31
C VAL A 186 0.59 22.18 -0.83
N ILE A 187 1.11 20.96 -0.86
CA ILE A 187 0.80 19.97 -1.87
C ILE A 187 -0.70 19.61 -1.87
N ASN A 188 -1.31 19.50 -0.70
CA ASN A 188 -2.74 19.21 -0.55
C ASN A 188 -3.66 20.43 -0.74
N GLY A 189 -3.11 21.62 -1.00
CA GLY A 189 -3.89 22.83 -1.24
C GLY A 189 -4.52 23.47 0.02
N VAL A 190 -4.08 23.07 1.22
CA VAL A 190 -4.48 23.71 2.49
C VAL A 190 -3.81 25.07 2.64
N TYR A 191 -2.53 25.13 2.26
CA TYR A 191 -1.78 26.38 2.25
C TYR A 191 -1.41 26.77 0.82
N HIS A 192 -1.43 28.06 0.54
CA HIS A 192 -1.02 28.63 -0.74
C HIS A 192 0.35 29.28 -0.56
N PRO A 193 1.38 28.81 -1.29
CA PRO A 193 2.70 29.43 -1.23
C PRO A 193 2.66 30.85 -1.79
N GLN A 194 3.49 31.73 -1.25
CA GLN A 194 3.61 33.11 -1.76
C GLN A 194 4.55 33.16 -2.97
N GLU A 195 5.48 32.23 -3.07
CA GLU A 195 6.47 32.14 -4.16
C GLU A 195 6.57 30.68 -4.63
N GLY A 196 6.93 30.49 -5.89
CA GLY A 196 7.11 29.18 -6.50
C GLY A 196 5.82 28.59 -7.05
N THR A 197 5.92 27.39 -7.60
CA THR A 197 4.83 26.68 -8.25
C THR A 197 4.84 25.20 -7.92
N ILE A 198 3.67 24.57 -8.01
CA ILE A 198 3.52 23.12 -7.96
C ILE A 198 2.95 22.65 -9.30
N THR A 199 3.64 21.71 -9.93
CA THR A 199 3.17 21.02 -11.12
C THR A 199 2.77 19.59 -10.75
N TYR A 200 1.56 19.17 -11.09
CA TYR A 200 1.05 17.83 -10.83
C TYR A 200 0.43 17.27 -12.09
N LEU A 201 0.85 16.06 -12.50
CA LEU A 201 0.42 15.45 -13.78
C LEU A 201 0.68 16.37 -14.99
N GLY A 202 1.78 17.10 -14.98
CA GLY A 202 2.15 18.05 -16.05
C GLY A 202 1.40 19.38 -16.01
N GLU A 203 0.43 19.58 -15.12
CA GLU A 203 -0.34 20.82 -14.99
C GLU A 203 0.16 21.69 -13.84
N VAL A 204 0.47 22.96 -14.12
CA VAL A 204 0.87 23.95 -13.11
C VAL A 204 -0.35 24.36 -12.29
N ARG A 205 -0.25 24.26 -10.97
CA ARG A 205 -1.31 24.60 -10.02
C ARG A 205 -1.12 26.00 -9.48
N GLN A 206 -1.97 26.92 -9.87
CA GLN A 206 -1.90 28.30 -9.37
C GLN A 206 -2.63 28.50 -8.04
N GLN A 207 -3.81 27.94 -7.86
CA GLN A 207 -4.55 27.96 -6.60
C GLN A 207 -5.35 26.67 -6.48
N MET A 208 -5.06 25.87 -5.47
CA MET A 208 -5.74 24.61 -5.25
C MET A 208 -6.40 24.59 -3.87
N SER A 209 -7.66 24.20 -3.82
CA SER A 209 -8.32 23.85 -2.57
C SER A 209 -8.12 22.37 -2.25
N PRO A 210 -8.23 21.95 -0.97
CA PRO A 210 -8.17 20.53 -0.60
C PRO A 210 -9.20 19.65 -1.35
N ARG A 211 -10.39 20.23 -1.65
CA ARG A 211 -11.41 19.54 -2.44
C ARG A 211 -10.96 19.32 -3.89
N ALA A 212 -10.34 20.33 -4.49
CA ALA A 212 -9.82 20.21 -5.85
C ALA A 212 -8.67 19.18 -5.92
N ALA A 213 -7.78 19.17 -4.91
CA ALA A 213 -6.74 18.17 -4.78
C ALA A 213 -7.32 16.74 -4.69
N ALA A 214 -8.34 16.56 -3.85
CA ALA A 214 -9.04 15.29 -3.72
C ALA A 214 -9.73 14.83 -5.03
N CYS A 215 -10.34 15.76 -5.76
CA CYS A 215 -10.96 15.48 -7.09
C CYS A 215 -9.91 15.09 -8.14
N GLN A 216 -8.67 15.55 -8.01
CA GLN A 216 -7.53 15.20 -8.87
C GLN A 216 -6.80 13.92 -8.42
N GLY A 217 -7.36 13.18 -7.47
CA GLY A 217 -6.77 11.91 -7.02
C GLY A 217 -5.69 12.02 -5.97
N ILE A 218 -5.62 13.14 -5.21
CA ILE A 218 -4.75 13.25 -4.03
C ILE A 218 -5.54 12.90 -2.79
N ALA A 219 -5.15 11.83 -2.09
CA ALA A 219 -5.67 11.51 -0.78
C ALA A 219 -4.61 11.77 0.30
N ARG A 220 -5.06 12.04 1.52
CA ARG A 220 -4.18 12.28 2.66
C ARG A 220 -4.70 11.59 3.92
N THR A 221 -3.79 10.98 4.68
CA THR A 221 -4.00 10.69 6.10
C THR A 221 -3.50 11.85 6.95
N PHE A 222 -4.03 11.98 8.15
CA PHE A 222 -3.62 13.05 9.05
C PHE A 222 -2.85 12.48 10.23
N GLN A 223 -1.89 13.24 10.75
CA GLN A 223 -1.14 12.88 11.96
C GLN A 223 -2.11 12.56 13.11
N ASN A 224 -3.09 13.43 13.34
CA ASN A 224 -4.19 13.18 14.27
C ASN A 224 -5.35 12.51 13.53
N ILE A 225 -5.69 11.30 13.95
CA ILE A 225 -6.75 10.49 13.34
C ILE A 225 -8.08 11.24 13.38
N ALA A 226 -8.63 11.57 12.20
CA ALA A 226 -9.89 12.29 12.06
C ALA A 226 -11.04 11.36 11.65
N LEU A 227 -11.26 10.28 12.41
CA LEU A 227 -12.35 9.32 12.19
C LEU A 227 -13.60 9.67 12.98
N PHE A 228 -14.76 9.30 12.45
CA PHE A 228 -16.06 9.43 13.12
C PHE A 228 -16.21 8.32 14.17
N LYS A 229 -15.88 8.62 15.42
CA LYS A 229 -15.78 7.63 16.52
C LYS A 229 -17.05 6.81 16.78
N GLY A 230 -18.22 7.35 16.49
CA GLY A 230 -19.52 6.68 16.64
C GLY A 230 -19.93 5.80 15.46
N MET A 231 -19.26 5.93 14.31
CA MET A 231 -19.55 5.15 13.12
C MET A 231 -18.74 3.86 13.08
N SER A 232 -19.26 2.85 12.39
CA SER A 232 -18.52 1.61 12.14
C SER A 232 -17.28 1.82 11.27
N VAL A 233 -16.36 0.86 11.25
CA VAL A 233 -15.22 0.85 10.34
C VAL A 233 -15.69 0.98 8.89
N LEU A 234 -16.65 0.15 8.47
CA LEU A 234 -17.21 0.18 7.11
C LEU A 234 -17.73 1.57 6.75
N ASP A 235 -18.53 2.19 7.64
CA ASP A 235 -19.13 3.49 7.35
C ASP A 235 -18.08 4.61 7.31
N ASN A 236 -17.05 4.55 8.17
CA ASN A 236 -15.92 5.47 8.09
C ASN A 236 -15.20 5.40 6.74
N ILE A 237 -14.91 4.18 6.25
CA ILE A 237 -14.24 3.99 4.97
C ILE A 237 -15.15 4.44 3.81
N MET A 238 -16.47 4.16 3.90
CA MET A 238 -17.46 4.63 2.92
C MET A 238 -17.45 6.16 2.75
N THR A 239 -17.12 6.94 3.80
CA THR A 239 -17.00 8.41 3.64
C THR A 239 -15.95 8.82 2.63
N GLY A 240 -14.89 8.02 2.43
CA GLY A 240 -13.90 8.24 1.39
C GLY A 240 -14.45 8.12 -0.04
N ARG A 241 -15.61 7.46 -0.23
CA ARG A 241 -16.26 7.34 -1.53
C ARG A 241 -17.12 8.55 -1.91
N ASN A 242 -17.37 9.49 -0.99
CA ASN A 242 -18.32 10.59 -1.22
C ASN A 242 -18.03 11.41 -2.48
N LEU A 243 -16.77 11.63 -2.85
CA LEU A 243 -16.41 12.36 -4.07
C LEU A 243 -16.63 11.56 -5.36
N LYS A 244 -16.74 10.25 -5.26
CA LYS A 244 -16.97 9.32 -6.39
C LYS A 244 -18.46 9.05 -6.62
N MET A 245 -19.33 9.37 -5.65
CA MET A 245 -20.78 9.20 -5.75
C MET A 245 -21.38 10.28 -6.67
N LYS A 246 -22.14 9.84 -7.66
CA LYS A 246 -22.77 10.70 -8.67
C LYS A 246 -24.27 10.92 -8.40
N ALA A 247 -24.90 10.05 -7.60
CA ALA A 247 -26.32 10.13 -7.30
C ALA A 247 -26.68 11.42 -6.55
N ASN A 248 -27.72 12.12 -7.01
CA ASN A 248 -28.24 13.34 -6.37
C ASN A 248 -28.87 13.02 -5.02
N LEU A 249 -28.88 14.02 -4.10
CA LEU A 249 -29.47 13.88 -2.76
C LEU A 249 -30.91 13.33 -2.77
N LEU A 250 -31.72 13.69 -3.77
CA LEU A 250 -33.10 13.18 -3.93
C LEU A 250 -33.11 11.68 -4.32
N GLN A 251 -32.18 11.25 -5.18
CA GLN A 251 -32.06 9.84 -5.57
C GLN A 251 -31.52 8.98 -4.42
N GLN A 252 -30.61 9.54 -3.62
CA GLN A 252 -30.09 8.89 -2.41
C GLN A 252 -31.19 8.79 -1.33
N ALA A 253 -32.00 9.83 -1.15
CA ALA A 253 -33.11 9.84 -0.17
C ALA A 253 -34.21 8.81 -0.50
N LEU A 254 -34.49 8.59 -1.80
CA LEU A 254 -35.48 7.60 -2.24
C LEU A 254 -34.93 6.17 -2.27
N TRP A 255 -33.61 6.01 -2.17
CA TRP A 255 -32.87 4.73 -2.12
C TRP A 255 -33.39 3.66 -3.10
N PHE A 256 -33.71 4.07 -4.36
CA PHE A 256 -34.32 3.23 -5.37
C PHE A 256 -33.54 3.24 -6.69
N GLY A 257 -33.38 2.05 -7.31
CA GLY A 257 -32.85 1.89 -8.67
C GLY A 257 -31.36 2.21 -8.83
N PRO A 258 -30.98 3.30 -9.56
CA PRO A 258 -29.59 3.62 -9.84
C PRO A 258 -28.75 3.93 -8.59
N ALA A 259 -29.31 4.64 -7.61
CA ALA A 259 -28.59 4.99 -6.37
C ALA A 259 -28.25 3.76 -5.53
N GLN A 260 -29.15 2.78 -5.46
CA GLN A 260 -28.89 1.51 -4.76
C GLN A 260 -27.78 0.72 -5.45
N ARG A 261 -27.76 0.66 -6.79
CA ARG A 261 -26.68 -0.04 -7.52
C ARG A 261 -25.34 0.64 -7.34
N GLU A 262 -25.32 1.97 -7.35
CA GLU A 262 -24.11 2.76 -7.11
C GLU A 262 -23.58 2.52 -5.71
N GLU A 263 -24.44 2.54 -4.67
CA GLU A 263 -24.03 2.26 -3.29
C GLU A 263 -23.47 0.84 -3.14
N LEU A 264 -24.12 -0.16 -3.74
CA LEU A 264 -23.63 -1.54 -3.71
C LEU A 264 -22.24 -1.68 -4.38
N ALA A 265 -22.01 -0.98 -5.49
CA ALA A 265 -20.72 -0.96 -6.16
C ALA A 265 -19.63 -0.29 -5.29
N HIS A 266 -19.95 0.84 -4.64
CA HIS A 266 -19.04 1.51 -3.72
C HIS A 266 -18.76 0.65 -2.47
N ARG A 267 -19.78 -0.04 -1.96
CA ARG A 267 -19.64 -0.95 -0.81
C ARG A 267 -18.76 -2.15 -1.16
N ALA A 268 -18.91 -2.74 -2.35
CA ALA A 268 -18.03 -3.81 -2.82
C ALA A 268 -16.55 -3.35 -2.86
N LYS A 269 -16.32 -2.11 -3.35
CA LYS A 269 -14.97 -1.54 -3.38
C LYS A 269 -14.37 -1.30 -1.98
N VAL A 270 -15.21 -0.90 -1.03
CA VAL A 270 -14.80 -0.73 0.37
C VAL A 270 -14.50 -2.09 1.02
N GLU A 271 -15.27 -3.13 0.73
CA GLU A 271 -14.97 -4.49 1.22
C GLU A 271 -13.63 -5.01 0.65
N GLU A 272 -13.28 -4.72 -0.61
CA GLU A 272 -11.94 -5.03 -1.17
C GLU A 272 -10.81 -4.34 -0.38
N ILE A 273 -11.02 -3.09 0.06
CA ILE A 273 -10.04 -2.34 0.86
C ILE A 273 -9.97 -2.90 2.29
N ILE A 274 -11.10 -3.28 2.88
CA ILE A 274 -11.17 -3.93 4.18
C ILE A 274 -10.38 -5.25 4.13
N ASP A 275 -10.55 -6.03 3.07
CA ASP A 275 -9.81 -7.27 2.85
C ASP A 275 -8.32 -6.98 2.63
N PHE A 276 -7.99 -5.94 1.88
CA PHE A 276 -6.60 -5.54 1.63
C PHE A 276 -5.85 -5.19 2.92
N LEU A 277 -6.48 -4.46 3.83
CA LEU A 277 -5.88 -4.04 5.10
C LEU A 277 -6.13 -5.01 6.25
N GLU A 278 -6.75 -6.18 5.97
CA GLU A 278 -6.97 -7.27 6.93
C GLU A 278 -7.77 -6.85 8.17
N ILE A 279 -8.79 -6.00 7.95
CA ILE A 279 -9.65 -5.47 9.01
C ILE A 279 -11.10 -5.99 8.95
N GLN A 280 -11.33 -7.15 8.29
CA GLN A 280 -12.66 -7.75 8.13
C GLN A 280 -13.36 -8.02 9.45
N HIS A 281 -12.61 -8.49 10.44
CA HIS A 281 -13.09 -8.90 11.75
C HIS A 281 -13.65 -7.72 12.57
N ILE A 282 -13.23 -6.48 12.27
CA ILE A 282 -13.69 -5.26 12.96
C ILE A 282 -14.63 -4.39 12.11
N ARG A 283 -15.00 -4.79 10.89
CA ARG A 283 -15.73 -3.94 9.93
C ARG A 283 -17.02 -3.30 10.47
N LYS A 284 -17.71 -3.99 11.40
CA LYS A 284 -18.94 -3.49 12.05
C LYS A 284 -18.70 -2.82 13.41
N THR A 285 -17.47 -2.79 13.88
CA THR A 285 -17.10 -2.22 15.18
C THR A 285 -17.05 -0.70 15.08
N PRO A 286 -17.62 0.04 16.04
CA PRO A 286 -17.45 1.48 16.14
C PRO A 286 -15.95 1.84 16.30
N VAL A 287 -15.45 2.74 15.48
CA VAL A 287 -14.02 3.07 15.44
C VAL A 287 -13.47 3.57 16.77
N GLY A 288 -14.28 4.28 17.55
CA GLY A 288 -13.87 4.79 18.85
C GLY A 288 -13.56 3.71 19.90
N ARG A 289 -13.86 2.44 19.63
CA ARG A 289 -13.54 1.28 20.51
C ARG A 289 -12.27 0.55 20.10
N LEU A 290 -11.67 0.92 18.98
CA LEU A 290 -10.50 0.23 18.43
C LEU A 290 -9.21 0.72 19.10
N PRO A 291 -8.21 -0.16 19.26
CA PRO A 291 -6.83 0.23 19.53
C PRO A 291 -6.32 1.23 18.50
N TYR A 292 -5.34 2.04 18.89
CA TYR A 292 -4.84 3.14 18.06
C TYR A 292 -4.28 2.66 16.71
N GLY A 293 -3.50 1.57 16.67
CA GLY A 293 -2.96 1.00 15.43
C GLY A 293 -4.04 0.59 14.45
N LEU A 294 -5.15 -0.02 14.93
CA LEU A 294 -6.30 -0.32 14.07
C LEU A 294 -7.03 0.93 13.58
N GLN A 295 -7.12 1.98 14.40
CA GLN A 295 -7.66 3.27 13.93
C GLN A 295 -6.81 3.86 12.80
N LYS A 296 -5.46 3.78 12.88
CA LYS A 296 -4.55 4.19 11.79
C LYS A 296 -4.79 3.37 10.51
N ARG A 297 -5.00 2.05 10.61
CA ARG A 297 -5.38 1.22 9.44
C ARG A 297 -6.71 1.67 8.82
N VAL A 298 -7.71 2.01 9.65
CA VAL A 298 -9.01 2.53 9.15
C VAL A 298 -8.84 3.91 8.48
N ASP A 299 -7.96 4.76 8.98
CA ASP A 299 -7.67 6.06 8.35
C ASP A 299 -7.00 5.89 6.99
N LEU A 300 -6.02 4.95 6.88
CA LEU A 300 -5.45 4.55 5.60
C LEU A 300 -6.52 3.97 4.66
N ALA A 301 -7.39 3.07 5.15
CA ALA A 301 -8.48 2.51 4.37
C ALA A 301 -9.41 3.58 3.78
N ARG A 302 -9.74 4.60 4.58
CA ARG A 302 -10.56 5.73 4.15
C ARG A 302 -9.88 6.54 3.03
N ALA A 303 -8.58 6.77 3.14
CA ALA A 303 -7.81 7.44 2.09
C ALA A 303 -7.76 6.58 0.81
N LEU A 304 -7.56 5.27 0.93
CA LEU A 304 -7.58 4.33 -0.21
C LEU A 304 -8.95 4.24 -0.89
N ALA A 305 -10.03 4.43 -0.14
CA ALA A 305 -11.38 4.45 -0.71
C ALA A 305 -11.59 5.56 -1.75
N MET A 306 -10.75 6.58 -1.75
CA MET A 306 -10.72 7.60 -2.80
C MET A 306 -10.10 7.11 -4.11
N GLU A 307 -9.45 5.93 -4.13
CA GLU A 307 -8.64 5.41 -5.26
C GLU A 307 -7.62 6.46 -5.72
N PRO A 308 -6.68 6.85 -4.83
CA PRO A 308 -5.77 7.95 -5.10
C PRO A 308 -4.68 7.57 -6.11
N GLU A 309 -4.27 8.56 -6.93
CA GLU A 309 -3.02 8.49 -7.70
C GLU A 309 -1.82 8.94 -6.85
N LEU A 310 -2.03 9.92 -5.93
CA LEU A 310 -1.05 10.37 -4.94
C LEU A 310 -1.61 10.17 -3.53
N LEU A 311 -0.90 9.43 -2.70
CA LEU A 311 -1.22 9.24 -1.30
C LEU A 311 -0.21 9.99 -0.43
N LEU A 312 -0.70 10.97 0.34
CA LEU A 312 0.08 11.73 1.31
C LEU A 312 -0.09 11.12 2.70
N LEU A 313 0.98 10.64 3.30
CA LEU A 313 0.98 10.01 4.62
C LEU A 313 1.76 10.88 5.62
N ASP A 314 1.08 11.36 6.65
CA ASP A 314 1.67 12.23 7.68
C ASP A 314 1.87 11.43 8.97
N GLU A 315 3.10 10.95 9.20
CA GLU A 315 3.52 10.09 10.31
C GLU A 315 2.56 8.87 10.50
N PRO A 316 2.40 8.03 9.46
CA PRO A 316 1.41 6.95 9.51
C PRO A 316 1.71 5.92 10.60
N MET A 317 2.95 5.79 11.07
CA MET A 317 3.38 4.79 12.03
C MET A 317 3.59 5.33 13.45
N ALA A 318 3.35 6.63 13.66
CA ALA A 318 3.48 7.23 14.98
C ALA A 318 2.54 6.55 15.99
N GLY A 319 3.07 6.19 17.17
CA GLY A 319 2.32 5.55 18.26
C GLY A 319 2.00 4.08 18.07
N MET A 320 2.53 3.43 17.03
CA MET A 320 2.39 2.00 16.77
C MET A 320 3.52 1.19 17.43
N ASN A 321 3.22 -0.05 17.82
CA ASN A 321 4.24 -1.03 18.23
C ASN A 321 5.01 -1.57 17.01
N VAL A 322 6.02 -2.41 17.23
CA VAL A 322 6.91 -2.92 16.15
C VAL A 322 6.14 -3.73 15.11
N GLU A 323 5.25 -4.62 15.54
CA GLU A 323 4.44 -5.46 14.64
C GLU A 323 3.46 -4.63 13.80
N GLU A 324 2.77 -3.68 14.44
CA GLU A 324 1.86 -2.76 13.75
C GLU A 324 2.60 -1.88 12.72
N LYS A 325 3.83 -1.44 13.02
CA LYS A 325 4.68 -0.71 12.07
C LYS A 325 5.06 -1.59 10.88
N GLN A 326 5.49 -2.82 11.11
CA GLN A 326 5.84 -3.76 10.04
C GLN A 326 4.65 -4.04 9.12
N ASP A 327 3.46 -4.25 9.68
CA ASP A 327 2.24 -4.40 8.91
C ASP A 327 1.92 -3.17 8.06
N MET A 328 2.05 -1.97 8.65
CA MET A 328 1.81 -0.71 7.93
C MET A 328 2.81 -0.52 6.79
N CYS A 329 4.11 -0.82 7.01
CA CYS A 329 5.13 -0.81 5.97
C CYS A 329 4.74 -1.73 4.82
N ARG A 330 4.34 -2.97 5.13
CA ARG A 330 3.90 -3.95 4.15
C ARG A 330 2.70 -3.43 3.35
N PHE A 331 1.68 -2.87 4.00
CA PHE A 331 0.51 -2.33 3.30
C PHE A 331 0.88 -1.18 2.36
N ILE A 332 1.84 -0.32 2.74
CA ILE A 332 2.30 0.78 1.88
C ILE A 332 3.06 0.24 0.66
N LEU A 333 3.93 -0.75 0.84
CA LEU A 333 4.63 -1.43 -0.25
C LEU A 333 3.64 -2.14 -1.19
N ASP A 334 2.73 -2.94 -0.63
CA ASP A 334 1.71 -3.65 -1.39
C ASP A 334 0.79 -2.70 -2.17
N LEU A 335 0.46 -1.55 -1.57
CA LEU A 335 -0.32 -0.50 -2.20
C LEU A 335 0.40 0.07 -3.42
N ASN A 336 1.67 0.40 -3.27
CA ASN A 336 2.49 0.92 -4.36
C ASN A 336 2.66 -0.14 -5.46
N ASP A 337 3.08 -1.35 -5.10
CA ASP A 337 3.31 -2.45 -6.06
C ASP A 337 2.05 -2.87 -6.81
N GLN A 338 0.90 -2.95 -6.14
CA GLN A 338 -0.31 -3.52 -6.71
C GLN A 338 -1.23 -2.49 -7.36
N PHE A 339 -1.28 -1.27 -6.82
CA PHE A 339 -2.16 -0.22 -7.33
C PHE A 339 -1.38 0.86 -8.10
N GLY A 340 -0.04 0.86 -8.00
CA GLY A 340 0.80 1.86 -8.64
C GLY A 340 0.61 3.26 -8.07
N THR A 341 0.06 3.36 -6.86
CA THR A 341 -0.16 4.63 -6.20
C THR A 341 1.18 5.26 -5.85
N THR A 342 1.42 6.48 -6.30
CA THR A 342 2.56 7.29 -5.86
C THR A 342 2.37 7.67 -4.40
N VAL A 343 3.38 7.50 -3.57
CA VAL A 343 3.30 7.76 -2.13
C VAL A 343 4.30 8.84 -1.74
N LEU A 344 3.86 9.84 -0.99
CA LEU A 344 4.72 10.79 -0.31
C LEU A 344 4.44 10.72 1.18
N LEU A 345 5.44 10.31 1.95
CA LEU A 345 5.29 10.15 3.39
C LEU A 345 6.19 11.11 4.17
N ILE A 346 5.71 11.53 5.35
CA ILE A 346 6.52 12.13 6.39
C ILE A 346 6.73 11.07 7.45
N GLU A 347 7.99 10.81 7.79
CA GLU A 347 8.36 9.92 8.90
C GLU A 347 9.60 10.44 9.60
N HIS A 348 9.76 10.08 10.86
CA HIS A 348 10.92 10.39 11.68
C HIS A 348 11.72 9.15 12.09
N ASP A 349 11.17 7.96 11.85
CA ASP A 349 11.84 6.68 12.06
C ASP A 349 12.70 6.37 10.82
N MET A 350 14.02 6.59 10.94
CA MET A 350 14.95 6.39 9.84
C MET A 350 14.96 4.96 9.30
N GLY A 351 14.74 3.95 10.17
CA GLY A 351 14.64 2.55 9.73
C GLY A 351 13.49 2.37 8.75
N VAL A 352 12.32 2.89 9.09
CA VAL A 352 11.13 2.86 8.24
C VAL A 352 11.37 3.58 6.91
N VAL A 353 12.00 4.75 6.94
CA VAL A 353 12.28 5.54 5.73
C VAL A 353 13.22 4.78 4.80
N MET A 354 14.29 4.18 5.35
CA MET A 354 15.26 3.40 4.57
C MET A 354 14.64 2.15 3.93
N ASP A 355 13.69 1.50 4.64
CA ASP A 355 13.05 0.27 4.18
C ASP A 355 11.94 0.53 3.12
N LEU A 356 11.30 1.70 3.18
CA LEU A 356 10.14 2.00 2.32
C LEU A 356 10.46 2.86 1.11
N SER A 357 11.38 3.83 1.24
CA SER A 357 11.47 4.92 0.28
C SER A 357 12.44 4.62 -0.86
N ASN A 358 12.07 5.05 -2.06
CA ASN A 358 12.97 5.09 -3.21
C ASN A 358 13.77 6.39 -3.25
N PHE A 359 13.16 7.48 -2.77
CA PHE A 359 13.71 8.84 -2.79
C PHE A 359 13.40 9.57 -1.50
N VAL A 360 14.33 10.35 -1.00
CA VAL A 360 14.21 11.06 0.28
C VAL A 360 14.59 12.53 0.08
N VAL A 361 13.75 13.42 0.60
CA VAL A 361 14.00 14.89 0.70
C VAL A 361 14.20 15.25 2.15
N VAL A 362 15.30 15.90 2.47
CA VAL A 362 15.63 16.30 3.85
C VAL A 362 15.44 17.80 4.02
N LEU A 363 14.59 18.15 4.98
CA LEU A 363 14.32 19.52 5.34
C LEU A 363 14.93 19.86 6.70
N ASP A 364 15.49 21.08 6.81
CA ASP A 364 15.90 21.66 8.07
C ASP A 364 15.62 23.17 8.06
N TYR A 365 15.03 23.70 9.13
CA TYR A 365 14.61 25.12 9.28
C TYR A 365 13.92 25.68 8.03
N GLY A 366 13.02 24.92 7.41
CA GLY A 366 12.25 25.32 6.23
C GLY A 366 13.02 25.33 4.92
N LYS A 367 14.20 24.73 4.85
CA LYS A 367 15.03 24.61 3.65
C LYS A 367 15.31 23.14 3.32
N LYS A 368 15.49 22.84 2.06
CA LYS A 368 16.02 21.55 1.63
C LYS A 368 17.54 21.53 1.83
N ILE A 369 18.05 20.59 2.62
CA ILE A 369 19.47 20.42 2.88
C ILE A 369 20.11 19.26 2.11
N ALA A 370 19.31 18.25 1.75
CA ALA A 370 19.74 17.12 0.92
C ALA A 370 18.55 16.48 0.21
N GLU A 371 18.82 15.75 -0.85
CA GLU A 371 17.88 14.81 -1.50
C GLU A 371 18.67 13.71 -2.21
N GLY A 372 18.04 12.52 -2.35
CA GLY A 372 18.65 11.37 -3.03
C GLY A 372 18.01 10.06 -2.60
N THR A 373 18.69 8.99 -2.92
CA THR A 373 18.35 7.65 -2.41
C THR A 373 18.53 7.59 -0.88
N PRO A 374 17.86 6.67 -0.18
CA PRO A 374 18.03 6.50 1.26
C PRO A 374 19.51 6.37 1.69
N ASP A 375 20.32 5.59 0.95
CA ASP A 375 21.73 5.40 1.27
C ASP A 375 22.57 6.69 1.08
N GLU A 376 22.31 7.47 0.04
CA GLU A 376 22.96 8.75 -0.20
C GLU A 376 22.65 9.75 0.92
N VAL A 377 21.38 9.86 1.30
CA VAL A 377 20.92 10.75 2.38
C VAL A 377 21.50 10.33 3.72
N ARG A 378 21.58 9.03 4.00
CA ARG A 378 22.18 8.52 5.26
C ARG A 378 23.65 8.87 5.38
N ALA A 379 24.38 8.94 4.28
CA ALA A 379 25.81 9.24 4.23
C ALA A 379 26.12 10.75 4.19
N ASP A 380 25.10 11.62 3.97
CA ASP A 380 25.31 13.07 3.83
C ASP A 380 25.70 13.74 5.15
N PRO A 381 26.85 14.44 5.22
CA PRO A 381 27.31 15.11 6.44
C PRO A 381 26.33 16.17 6.96
N ASN A 382 25.63 16.88 6.07
CA ASN A 382 24.66 17.92 6.47
C ASN A 382 23.46 17.28 7.16
N VAL A 383 23.00 16.13 6.67
CA VAL A 383 21.91 15.36 7.28
C VAL A 383 22.33 14.85 8.66
N ILE A 384 23.51 14.24 8.76
CA ILE A 384 24.04 13.75 10.03
C ILE A 384 24.13 14.90 11.04
N SER A 385 24.65 16.07 10.64
CA SER A 385 24.77 17.24 11.48
C SER A 385 23.41 17.78 11.95
N ALA A 386 22.40 17.83 11.07
CA ALA A 386 21.05 18.29 11.41
C ALA A 386 20.36 17.41 12.47
N TYR A 387 20.58 16.09 12.42
CA TYR A 387 20.02 15.16 13.41
C TYR A 387 20.84 15.09 14.72
N LEU A 388 22.16 15.19 14.66
CA LEU A 388 23.02 15.21 15.85
C LEU A 388 23.02 16.58 16.55
N GLY A 389 22.91 17.69 15.80
CA GLY A 389 22.84 19.05 16.33
C GLY A 389 21.52 19.38 17.03
N ALA A 390 20.45 18.62 16.80
CA ALA A 390 19.15 18.79 17.46
C ALA A 390 19.09 18.19 18.89
N SER A 391 20.20 17.64 19.41
CA SER A 391 20.30 17.01 20.74
C SER A 391 20.68 18.01 21.85
N HIS A 392 20.35 19.30 21.69
CA HIS A 392 20.57 20.33 22.72
C HIS A 392 19.28 20.96 23.19
#